data_777953a52705eeb66546ea790c293ae1
#
_entry.id   777953a52705eeb66546ea790c293ae1
#
_cell.length_a   1.000
_cell.length_b   1.000
_cell.length_c   1.000
_cell.angle_alpha   90.00
_cell.angle_beta   90.00
_cell.angle_gamma   90.00
#
_symmetry.space_group_name_H-M   'P 1'
#
loop_
_entity.id
_entity.type
_entity.pdbx_description
1 polymer ?
#
loop_
_entity_poly.entity_id
_entity_poly.type
_entity_poly.pdbx_seq_one_letter_code
_entity_poly.pdbx_strand_id
1 'polypeptide(L)'
;MPTRNDKAALFRSLHVRGRPLVLFNAWDPGSARTVADAGAPAIATGSWSVAAANGFADGEHLPLQLALDNLRRIVAAVALPVTIDLESGYGDAPPRVGATVAAALDAGAVGCNIEDSLPGDGRLRDIAGQAARLAAARQAADDAGMAMFLNARTDVFFQGPATTHDLAMVSDALERARAYADAGANGLFVPGVIAEDLIARLVEGSPLPVNIMVMTGVPDRARLAALGVARISHGAGPYRGAMQWLKDAARAAMA
;
A
#
# COMPACT_ATOMS: atom_id res chain seq x y z
N MET A 1 16.80 -20.25 7.23
CA MET A 1 15.63 -19.38 6.90
C MET A 1 16.16 -18.14 6.17
N PRO A 2 15.45 -17.58 5.19
CA PRO A 2 15.88 -16.36 4.51
C PRO A 2 15.99 -15.19 5.52
N THR A 3 17.01 -14.39 5.36
CA THR A 3 17.19 -13.16 6.16
C THR A 3 16.14 -12.11 5.80
N ARG A 4 16.04 -11.04 6.58
CA ARG A 4 15.15 -9.90 6.24
C ARG A 4 15.57 -9.26 4.90
N ASN A 5 16.88 -9.14 4.64
CA ASN A 5 17.37 -8.60 3.38
C ASN A 5 17.04 -9.51 2.18
N ASP A 6 17.09 -10.84 2.35
CA ASP A 6 16.64 -11.77 1.30
C ASP A 6 15.15 -11.59 0.99
N LYS A 7 14.32 -11.40 2.03
CA LYS A 7 12.88 -11.12 1.86
C LYS A 7 12.64 -9.76 1.19
N ALA A 8 13.41 -8.72 1.52
CA ALA A 8 13.31 -7.40 0.89
C ALA A 8 13.71 -7.46 -0.59
N ALA A 9 14.80 -8.16 -0.92
CA ALA A 9 15.23 -8.38 -2.29
C ALA A 9 14.19 -9.17 -3.10
N LEU A 10 13.64 -10.24 -2.52
CA LEU A 10 12.56 -11.01 -3.12
C LEU A 10 11.35 -10.10 -3.37
N PHE A 11 10.90 -9.34 -2.37
CA PHE A 11 9.73 -8.47 -2.50
C PHE A 11 9.90 -7.44 -3.61
N ARG A 12 11.09 -6.83 -3.70
CA ARG A 12 11.43 -5.90 -4.78
C ARG A 12 11.36 -6.59 -6.15
N SER A 13 11.88 -7.80 -6.30
CA SER A 13 11.91 -8.54 -7.55
C SER A 13 10.53 -8.97 -8.07
N LEU A 14 9.52 -8.98 -7.22
CA LEU A 14 8.13 -9.31 -7.58
C LEU A 14 7.41 -8.16 -8.32
N HIS A 15 7.93 -6.93 -8.27
CA HIS A 15 7.31 -5.75 -8.91
C HIS A 15 7.79 -5.61 -10.37
N VAL A 16 7.22 -6.42 -11.26
CA VAL A 16 7.58 -6.47 -12.69
C VAL A 16 6.45 -5.92 -13.55
N ARG A 17 6.76 -4.92 -14.38
CA ARG A 17 5.78 -4.37 -15.33
C ARG A 17 5.22 -5.48 -16.23
N GLY A 18 3.90 -5.50 -16.39
CA GLY A 18 3.21 -6.52 -17.20
C GLY A 18 3.05 -7.88 -16.54
N ARG A 19 3.63 -8.10 -15.35
CA ARG A 19 3.45 -9.31 -14.55
C ARG A 19 3.15 -8.93 -13.09
N PRO A 20 1.94 -8.42 -12.83
CA PRO A 20 1.64 -7.77 -11.57
C PRO A 20 1.69 -8.71 -10.37
N LEU A 21 2.39 -8.27 -9.33
CA LEU A 21 2.28 -8.82 -7.99
C LEU A 21 0.86 -8.56 -7.46
N VAL A 22 0.11 -9.61 -7.18
CA VAL A 22 -1.22 -9.48 -6.55
C VAL A 22 -1.05 -9.55 -5.04
N LEU A 23 -1.51 -8.49 -4.35
CA LEU A 23 -1.54 -8.42 -2.89
C LEU A 23 -2.99 -8.40 -2.41
N PHE A 24 -3.43 -9.55 -1.90
CA PHE A 24 -4.72 -9.71 -1.24
C PHE A 24 -4.54 -9.32 0.22
N ASN A 25 -5.01 -8.10 0.59
CA ASN A 25 -4.64 -7.47 1.85
C ASN A 25 -5.16 -8.23 3.07
N ALA A 26 -4.25 -8.45 4.04
CA ALA A 26 -4.53 -9.08 5.32
C ALA A 26 -4.66 -8.02 6.43
N TRP A 27 -5.30 -8.38 7.55
CA TRP A 27 -5.53 -7.46 8.67
C TRP A 27 -5.07 -8.01 10.02
N ASP A 28 -4.77 -9.32 10.08
CA ASP A 28 -4.31 -10.02 11.29
C ASP A 28 -3.49 -11.27 10.91
N PRO A 29 -2.89 -11.98 11.88
CA PRO A 29 -2.15 -13.22 11.61
C PRO A 29 -2.98 -14.34 10.99
N GLY A 30 -4.28 -14.42 11.29
CA GLY A 30 -5.18 -15.44 10.75
C GLY A 30 -5.40 -15.23 9.26
N SER A 31 -5.80 -14.02 8.86
CA SER A 31 -5.96 -13.66 7.47
C SER A 31 -4.65 -13.75 6.68
N ALA A 32 -3.51 -13.37 7.29
CA ALA A 32 -2.20 -13.47 6.66
C ALA A 32 -1.81 -14.93 6.34
N ARG A 33 -2.06 -15.87 7.27
CA ARG A 33 -1.86 -17.31 7.00
C ARG A 33 -2.77 -17.81 5.90
N THR A 34 -4.06 -17.47 5.96
CA THR A 34 -5.03 -17.87 4.93
C THR A 34 -4.61 -17.40 3.53
N VAL A 35 -4.13 -16.16 3.42
CA VAL A 35 -3.63 -15.60 2.15
C VAL A 35 -2.34 -16.30 1.71
N ALA A 36 -1.44 -16.61 2.64
CA ALA A 36 -0.21 -17.36 2.37
C ALA A 36 -0.52 -18.78 1.88
N ASP A 37 -1.44 -19.50 2.54
CA ASP A 37 -1.88 -20.85 2.18
C ASP A 37 -2.58 -20.89 0.82
N ALA A 38 -3.18 -19.78 0.39
CA ALA A 38 -3.73 -19.60 -0.95
C ALA A 38 -2.65 -19.38 -2.03
N GLY A 39 -1.36 -19.38 -1.66
CA GLY A 39 -0.24 -19.27 -2.60
C GLY A 39 0.23 -17.85 -2.88
N ALA A 40 -0.08 -16.88 -2.04
CA ALA A 40 0.42 -15.53 -2.17
C ALA A 40 1.96 -15.50 -2.03
N PRO A 41 2.70 -14.76 -2.88
CA PRO A 41 4.16 -14.67 -2.79
C PRO A 41 4.64 -13.65 -1.76
N ALA A 42 3.75 -12.80 -1.25
CA ALA A 42 3.99 -11.78 -0.23
C ALA A 42 2.68 -11.41 0.46
N ILE A 43 2.78 -10.82 1.65
CA ILE A 43 1.63 -10.33 2.43
C ILE A 43 1.68 -8.80 2.48
N ALA A 44 0.53 -8.17 2.33
CA ALA A 44 0.34 -6.74 2.57
C ALA A 44 -0.75 -6.52 3.62
N THR A 45 -0.54 -5.58 4.54
CA THR A 45 -1.65 -5.09 5.35
C THR A 45 -2.43 -3.99 4.59
N GLY A 46 -3.65 -3.69 5.03
CA GLY A 46 -4.38 -2.50 4.61
C GLY A 46 -4.83 -1.76 5.88
N SER A 47 -4.49 -0.47 5.98
CA SER A 47 -4.76 0.38 7.15
C SER A 47 -6.22 0.33 7.56
N TRP A 48 -7.12 0.55 6.60
CA TRP A 48 -8.57 0.51 6.82
C TRP A 48 -9.04 -0.79 7.48
N SER A 49 -8.54 -1.94 6.99
CA SER A 49 -8.93 -3.25 7.50
C SER A 49 -8.36 -3.53 8.89
N VAL A 50 -7.11 -3.12 9.12
CA VAL A 50 -6.45 -3.26 10.43
C VAL A 50 -7.15 -2.36 11.46
N ALA A 51 -7.46 -1.11 11.11
CA ALA A 51 -8.19 -0.19 11.97
C ALA A 51 -9.58 -0.74 12.32
N ALA A 52 -10.37 -1.13 11.31
CA ALA A 52 -11.72 -1.67 11.49
C ALA A 52 -11.73 -2.94 12.36
N ALA A 53 -10.76 -3.85 12.19
CA ALA A 53 -10.63 -5.07 13.01
C ALA A 53 -10.31 -4.77 14.47
N ASN A 54 -9.77 -3.59 14.78
CA ASN A 54 -9.45 -3.13 16.14
C ASN A 54 -10.46 -2.10 16.67
N GLY A 55 -11.56 -1.83 15.95
CA GLY A 55 -12.62 -0.91 16.40
C GLY A 55 -12.31 0.57 16.18
N PHE A 56 -11.35 0.89 15.31
CA PHE A 56 -10.96 2.27 14.97
C PHE A 56 -11.43 2.64 13.56
N ALA A 57 -11.58 3.93 13.31
CA ALA A 57 -11.70 4.47 11.97
C ALA A 57 -10.33 4.48 11.26
N ASP A 58 -10.35 4.57 9.92
CA ASP A 58 -9.16 4.81 9.09
C ASP A 58 -8.69 6.27 9.23
N GLY A 59 -7.49 6.60 8.77
CA GLY A 59 -6.94 7.96 8.84
C GLY A 59 -6.13 8.24 10.11
N GLU A 60 -5.24 7.31 10.46
CA GLU A 60 -4.34 7.37 11.62
C GLU A 60 -5.05 7.40 13.00
N HIS A 61 -6.34 7.01 13.04
CA HIS A 61 -7.05 6.87 14.31
C HIS A 61 -6.62 5.63 15.11
N LEU A 62 -6.12 4.58 14.43
CA LEU A 62 -5.46 3.47 15.10
C LEU A 62 -4.07 3.92 15.56
N PRO A 63 -3.75 3.85 16.87
CA PRO A 63 -2.41 4.19 17.35
C PRO A 63 -1.32 3.38 16.64
N LEU A 64 -0.24 4.05 16.20
CA LEU A 64 0.89 3.42 15.51
C LEU A 64 1.39 2.16 16.22
N GLN A 65 1.48 2.19 17.56
CA GLN A 65 1.96 1.04 18.33
C GLN A 65 1.10 -0.21 18.10
N LEU A 66 -0.23 -0.08 17.99
CA LEU A 66 -1.14 -1.20 17.72
C LEU A 66 -0.95 -1.74 16.30
N ALA A 67 -0.74 -0.87 15.31
CA ALA A 67 -0.42 -1.27 13.94
C ALA A 67 0.90 -2.04 13.88
N LEU A 68 1.94 -1.58 14.60
CA LEU A 68 3.25 -2.25 14.67
C LEU A 68 3.18 -3.58 15.43
N ASP A 69 2.41 -3.67 16.50
CA ASP A 69 2.23 -4.92 17.25
C ASP A 69 1.47 -5.96 16.42
N ASN A 70 0.49 -5.52 15.62
CA ASN A 70 -0.18 -6.37 14.66
C ASN A 70 0.79 -6.85 13.56
N LEU A 71 1.62 -5.94 13.02
CA LEU A 71 2.66 -6.28 12.04
C LEU A 71 3.62 -7.35 12.59
N ARG A 72 4.14 -7.20 13.82
CA ARG A 72 5.02 -8.20 14.45
C ARG A 72 4.37 -9.58 14.50
N ARG A 73 3.08 -9.65 14.88
CA ARG A 73 2.32 -10.90 14.92
C ARG A 73 2.13 -11.50 13.53
N ILE A 74 1.85 -10.70 12.51
CA ILE A 74 1.75 -11.14 11.13
C ILE A 74 3.10 -11.69 10.64
N VAL A 75 4.19 -10.96 10.85
CA VAL A 75 5.55 -11.38 10.45
C VAL A 75 5.96 -12.68 11.13
N ALA A 76 5.60 -12.88 12.39
CA ALA A 76 5.84 -14.13 13.11
C ALA A 76 4.98 -15.31 12.60
N ALA A 77 3.83 -15.02 11.98
CA ALA A 77 2.88 -16.03 11.52
C ALA A 77 3.19 -16.59 10.14
N VAL A 78 4.01 -15.90 9.30
CA VAL A 78 4.28 -16.29 7.92
C VAL A 78 5.78 -16.21 7.59
N ALA A 79 6.25 -17.08 6.68
CA ALA A 79 7.63 -17.04 6.20
C ALA A 79 7.84 -16.01 5.06
N LEU A 80 6.77 -15.48 4.50
CA LEU A 80 6.75 -14.58 3.34
C LEU A 80 7.23 -13.16 3.67
N PRO A 81 7.65 -12.37 2.65
CA PRO A 81 7.81 -10.93 2.80
C PRO A 81 6.52 -10.26 3.24
N VAL A 82 6.58 -9.30 4.17
CA VAL A 82 5.43 -8.53 4.64
C VAL A 82 5.64 -7.04 4.40
N THR A 83 4.68 -6.39 3.73
CA THR A 83 4.62 -4.93 3.58
C THR A 83 3.48 -4.36 4.41
N ILE A 84 3.70 -3.18 5.02
CA ILE A 84 2.70 -2.50 5.85
C ILE A 84 2.15 -1.26 5.16
N ASP A 85 0.89 -0.96 5.35
CA ASP A 85 0.29 0.33 5.05
C ASP A 85 0.46 1.25 6.26
N LEU A 86 1.23 2.33 6.08
CA LEU A 86 1.53 3.32 7.12
C LEU A 86 0.70 4.60 6.96
N GLU A 87 -0.35 4.55 6.17
CA GLU A 87 -1.23 5.70 5.92
C GLU A 87 -0.41 6.92 5.48
N SER A 88 -0.57 8.08 6.12
CA SER A 88 0.27 9.24 5.80
C SER A 88 1.67 9.19 6.45
N GLY A 89 1.96 8.23 7.35
CA GLY A 89 3.26 8.06 8.01
C GLY A 89 3.29 8.43 9.50
N TYR A 90 2.11 8.64 10.11
CA TYR A 90 1.94 8.94 11.54
C TYR A 90 2.71 10.17 12.02
N GLY A 91 2.63 11.23 11.24
CA GLY A 91 3.19 12.53 11.59
C GLY A 91 3.49 13.40 10.37
N ASP A 92 3.56 14.73 10.55
CA ASP A 92 3.74 15.67 9.44
C ASP A 92 5.21 15.89 9.07
N ALA A 93 6.06 16.04 10.07
CA ALA A 93 7.48 16.35 9.85
C ALA A 93 8.24 15.15 9.27
N PRO A 94 9.12 15.35 8.27
CA PRO A 94 9.94 14.29 7.68
C PRO A 94 10.68 13.40 8.70
N PRO A 95 11.32 13.92 9.77
CA PRO A 95 11.98 13.08 10.76
C PRO A 95 11.01 12.13 11.49
N ARG A 96 9.75 12.55 11.67
CA ARG A 96 8.74 11.70 12.29
C ARG A 96 8.37 10.52 11.40
N VAL A 97 8.22 10.76 10.08
CA VAL A 97 7.97 9.70 9.10
C VAL A 97 9.16 8.72 9.05
N GLY A 98 10.39 9.23 9.07
CA GLY A 98 11.60 8.40 9.19
C GLY A 98 11.56 7.49 10.42
N ALA A 99 11.21 8.04 11.59
CA ALA A 99 11.08 7.27 12.82
C ALA A 99 9.98 6.19 12.74
N THR A 100 8.85 6.49 12.08
CA THR A 100 7.77 5.52 11.84
C THR A 100 8.26 4.37 10.95
N VAL A 101 9.01 4.67 9.89
CA VAL A 101 9.58 3.65 8.99
C VAL A 101 10.63 2.80 9.71
N ALA A 102 11.49 3.40 10.52
CA ALA A 102 12.45 2.66 11.36
C ALA A 102 11.72 1.67 12.29
N ALA A 103 10.65 2.11 12.95
CA ALA A 103 9.84 1.25 13.82
C ALA A 103 9.13 0.11 13.05
N ALA A 104 8.69 0.37 11.80
CA ALA A 104 8.10 -0.67 10.94
C ALA A 104 9.16 -1.69 10.49
N LEU A 105 10.38 -1.25 10.19
CA LEU A 105 11.51 -2.14 9.92
C LEU A 105 11.82 -3.03 11.14
N ASP A 106 11.89 -2.45 12.34
CA ASP A 106 12.12 -3.20 13.58
C ASP A 106 11.01 -4.23 13.85
N ALA A 107 9.79 -3.91 13.45
CA ALA A 107 8.65 -4.83 13.51
C ALA A 107 8.69 -5.92 12.42
N GLY A 108 9.61 -5.85 11.45
CA GLY A 108 9.88 -6.87 10.44
C GLY A 108 9.31 -6.62 9.06
N ALA A 109 8.79 -5.42 8.77
CA ALA A 109 8.39 -5.05 7.42
C ALA A 109 9.57 -5.02 6.45
N VAL A 110 9.32 -5.37 5.19
CA VAL A 110 10.27 -5.24 4.08
C VAL A 110 9.81 -4.24 3.02
N GLY A 111 8.63 -3.65 3.22
CA GLY A 111 8.07 -2.57 2.41
C GLY A 111 7.00 -1.82 3.17
N CYS A 112 6.66 -0.63 2.70
CA CYS A 112 5.52 0.14 3.21
C CYS A 112 4.86 0.97 2.11
N ASN A 113 3.58 1.33 2.32
CA ASN A 113 2.94 2.44 1.62
C ASN A 113 3.02 3.68 2.50
N ILE A 114 3.20 4.85 1.87
CA ILE A 114 3.06 6.17 2.52
C ILE A 114 2.32 7.07 1.53
N GLU A 115 1.16 7.59 1.95
CA GLU A 115 0.31 8.43 1.12
C GLU A 115 0.60 9.92 1.28
N ASP A 116 0.20 10.69 0.28
CA ASP A 116 0.37 12.14 0.23
C ASP A 116 -0.87 12.93 0.69
N SER A 117 -1.94 12.26 1.11
CA SER A 117 -3.09 12.91 1.72
C SER A 117 -2.84 13.33 3.16
N LEU A 118 -3.49 14.43 3.56
CA LEU A 118 -3.51 14.91 4.94
C LEU A 118 -4.55 14.10 5.73
N PRO A 119 -4.21 13.59 6.93
CA PRO A 119 -5.19 12.98 7.80
C PRO A 119 -6.32 13.97 8.13
N GLY A 120 -7.55 13.49 8.12
CA GLY A 120 -8.75 14.24 8.50
C GLY A 120 -9.51 14.86 7.33
N ASP A 121 -8.90 15.64 6.44
CA ASP A 121 -9.60 16.27 5.30
C ASP A 121 -9.26 15.70 3.92
N GLY A 122 -8.26 14.84 3.84
CA GLY A 122 -7.87 14.15 2.61
C GLY A 122 -7.22 15.03 1.53
N ARG A 123 -6.97 16.33 1.80
CA ARG A 123 -6.28 17.20 0.86
C ARG A 123 -4.86 16.70 0.62
N LEU A 124 -4.38 16.88 -0.60
CA LEU A 124 -3.01 16.49 -0.95
C LEU A 124 -1.99 17.45 -0.33
N ARG A 125 -0.90 16.89 0.16
CA ARG A 125 0.32 17.64 0.47
C ARG A 125 0.93 18.21 -0.81
N ASP A 126 1.66 19.29 -0.68
CA ASP A 126 2.50 19.75 -1.79
C ASP A 126 3.59 18.71 -2.12
N ILE A 127 4.02 18.72 -3.37
CA ILE A 127 4.95 17.71 -3.91
C ILE A 127 6.28 17.71 -3.15
N ALA A 128 6.83 18.89 -2.86
CA ALA A 128 8.13 19.02 -2.19
C ALA A 128 8.06 18.52 -0.73
N GLY A 129 6.97 18.86 -0.02
CA GLY A 129 6.72 18.39 1.34
C GLY A 129 6.61 16.86 1.42
N GLN A 130 5.87 16.24 0.49
CA GLN A 130 5.77 14.78 0.47
C GLN A 130 7.09 14.12 0.01
N ALA A 131 7.81 14.68 -0.94
CA ALA A 131 9.13 14.19 -1.36
C ALA A 131 10.13 14.20 -0.19
N ALA A 132 10.17 15.28 0.61
CA ALA A 132 11.02 15.35 1.80
C ALA A 132 10.67 14.26 2.83
N ARG A 133 9.40 13.91 2.99
CA ARG A 133 8.93 12.82 3.88
C ARG A 133 9.36 11.46 3.38
N LEU A 134 9.26 11.21 2.07
CA LEU A 134 9.73 9.97 1.43
C LEU A 134 11.26 9.85 1.50
N ALA A 135 12.00 10.96 1.33
CA ALA A 135 13.45 10.98 1.51
C ALA A 135 13.86 10.60 2.94
N ALA A 136 13.16 11.11 3.95
CA ALA A 136 13.39 10.72 5.34
C ALA A 136 13.06 9.23 5.61
N ALA A 137 12.00 8.72 4.99
CA ALA A 137 11.65 7.29 5.02
C ALA A 137 12.75 6.43 4.37
N ARG A 138 13.29 6.87 3.21
CA ARG A 138 14.41 6.19 2.53
C ARG A 138 15.66 6.19 3.40
N GLN A 139 16.04 7.36 3.94
CA GLN A 139 17.21 7.49 4.81
C GLN A 139 17.10 6.55 6.02
N ALA A 140 15.95 6.46 6.67
CA ALA A 140 15.76 5.55 7.80
C ALA A 140 15.96 4.07 7.42
N ALA A 141 15.55 3.68 6.21
CA ALA A 141 15.78 2.33 5.72
C ALA A 141 17.26 2.07 5.37
N ASP A 142 17.94 3.06 4.80
CA ASP A 142 19.36 2.99 4.45
C ASP A 142 20.23 2.94 5.71
N ASP A 143 19.92 3.74 6.74
CA ASP A 143 20.58 3.72 8.04
C ASP A 143 20.45 2.36 8.74
N ALA A 144 19.31 1.67 8.54
CA ALA A 144 19.09 0.32 9.03
C ALA A 144 19.74 -0.77 8.16
N GLY A 145 20.42 -0.41 7.06
CA GLY A 145 21.01 -1.36 6.11
C GLY A 145 19.97 -2.21 5.37
N MET A 146 18.73 -1.70 5.20
CA MET A 146 17.60 -2.43 4.63
C MET A 146 17.17 -1.87 3.28
N ALA A 147 17.14 -2.73 2.25
CA ALA A 147 16.59 -2.40 0.93
C ALA A 147 15.04 -2.38 0.94
N MET A 148 14.43 -1.64 1.87
CA MET A 148 12.98 -1.55 2.03
C MET A 148 12.32 -1.01 0.76
N PHE A 149 11.19 -1.62 0.35
CA PHE A 149 10.40 -1.17 -0.78
C PHE A 149 9.43 -0.06 -0.33
N LEU A 150 9.74 1.18 -0.68
CA LEU A 150 8.85 2.32 -0.44
C LEU A 150 7.88 2.46 -1.61
N ASN A 151 6.60 2.21 -1.35
CA ASN A 151 5.51 2.38 -2.31
C ASN A 151 4.84 3.72 -2.03
N ALA A 152 5.27 4.77 -2.72
CA ALA A 152 4.67 6.11 -2.58
C ALA A 152 3.24 6.07 -3.12
N ARG A 153 2.27 6.37 -2.27
CA ARG A 153 0.87 6.49 -2.66
C ARG A 153 0.54 7.94 -2.95
N THR A 154 -0.16 8.18 -4.06
CA THR A 154 -0.77 9.47 -4.33
C THR A 154 -2.27 9.34 -4.45
N ASP A 155 -2.98 10.16 -3.70
CA ASP A 155 -4.45 10.17 -3.63
C ASP A 155 -5.08 11.20 -4.58
N VAL A 156 -4.37 11.57 -5.65
CA VAL A 156 -4.88 12.48 -6.70
C VAL A 156 -6.27 12.04 -7.18
N PHE A 157 -6.47 10.76 -7.42
CA PHE A 157 -7.76 10.22 -7.90
C PHE A 157 -8.81 10.03 -6.81
N PHE A 158 -8.51 10.38 -5.57
CA PHE A 158 -9.51 10.52 -4.51
C PHE A 158 -9.95 11.97 -4.27
N GLN A 159 -9.38 12.94 -5.02
CA GLN A 159 -9.80 14.35 -4.92
C GLN A 159 -11.14 14.64 -5.62
N GLY A 160 -11.71 13.67 -6.32
CA GLY A 160 -13.00 13.80 -6.97
C GLY A 160 -13.61 12.44 -7.33
N PRO A 161 -14.88 12.42 -7.75
CA PRO A 161 -15.53 11.18 -8.19
C PRO A 161 -14.93 10.69 -9.51
N ALA A 162 -14.97 9.37 -9.74
CA ALA A 162 -14.38 8.74 -10.93
C ALA A 162 -14.87 9.32 -12.27
N THR A 163 -16.05 9.92 -12.29
CA THR A 163 -16.64 10.59 -13.47
C THR A 163 -15.95 11.92 -13.85
N THR A 164 -15.12 12.47 -12.97
CA THR A 164 -14.38 13.71 -13.20
C THR A 164 -12.89 13.47 -13.43
N HIS A 165 -12.44 12.21 -13.42
CA HIS A 165 -11.04 11.88 -13.66
C HIS A 165 -10.63 12.20 -15.09
N ASP A 166 -9.48 12.86 -15.26
CA ASP A 166 -9.00 13.35 -16.52
C ASP A 166 -7.46 13.28 -16.67
N LEU A 167 -6.96 13.78 -17.79
CA LEU A 167 -5.52 13.84 -18.09
C LEU A 167 -4.76 14.85 -17.23
N ALA A 168 -5.42 15.86 -16.66
CA ALA A 168 -4.76 16.79 -15.75
C ALA A 168 -4.39 16.08 -14.44
N MET A 169 -5.27 15.21 -13.92
CA MET A 169 -4.99 14.37 -12.77
C MET A 169 -3.86 13.36 -13.05
N VAL A 170 -3.81 12.81 -14.27
CA VAL A 170 -2.67 11.97 -14.69
C VAL A 170 -1.37 12.77 -14.66
N SER A 171 -1.38 14.01 -15.18
CA SER A 171 -0.20 14.88 -15.21
C SER A 171 0.30 15.21 -13.80
N ASP A 172 -0.60 15.54 -12.85
CA ASP A 172 -0.25 15.77 -11.44
C ASP A 172 0.34 14.49 -10.80
N ALA A 173 -0.31 13.34 -10.98
CA ALA A 173 0.19 12.07 -10.46
C ALA A 173 1.59 11.72 -11.02
N LEU A 174 1.86 12.03 -12.29
CA LEU A 174 3.17 11.80 -12.92
C LEU A 174 4.25 12.81 -12.46
N GLU A 175 3.88 14.04 -12.18
CA GLU A 175 4.79 15.02 -11.57
C GLU A 175 5.20 14.55 -10.16
N ARG A 176 4.23 14.13 -9.35
CA ARG A 176 4.47 13.50 -8.04
C ARG A 176 5.34 12.25 -8.16
N ALA A 177 5.07 11.38 -9.12
CA ALA A 177 5.84 10.16 -9.34
C ALA A 177 7.33 10.42 -9.59
N ARG A 178 7.68 11.48 -10.36
CA ARG A 178 9.07 11.88 -10.59
C ARG A 178 9.72 12.36 -9.30
N ALA A 179 9.09 13.29 -8.58
CA ALA A 179 9.61 13.81 -7.32
C ALA A 179 9.77 12.70 -6.25
N TYR A 180 8.83 11.75 -6.22
CA TYR A 180 8.87 10.61 -5.29
C TYR A 180 9.96 9.59 -5.66
N ALA A 181 10.20 9.38 -6.96
CA ALA A 181 11.31 8.57 -7.44
C ALA A 181 12.66 9.19 -7.04
N ASP A 182 12.83 10.49 -7.24
CA ASP A 182 14.03 11.23 -6.85
C ASP A 182 14.25 11.21 -5.32
N ALA A 183 13.17 11.15 -4.55
CA ALA A 183 13.18 10.98 -3.09
C ALA A 183 13.42 9.54 -2.62
N GLY A 184 13.62 8.59 -3.54
CA GLY A 184 13.97 7.19 -3.22
C GLY A 184 12.80 6.23 -3.09
N ALA A 185 11.59 6.58 -3.55
CA ALA A 185 10.50 5.64 -3.69
C ALA A 185 10.82 4.54 -4.73
N ASN A 186 10.25 3.36 -4.56
CA ASN A 186 10.47 2.20 -5.41
C ASN A 186 9.23 1.81 -6.23
N GLY A 187 8.07 2.31 -5.89
CA GLY A 187 6.80 2.11 -6.57
C GLY A 187 5.89 3.31 -6.41
N LEU A 188 4.95 3.44 -7.33
CA LEU A 188 3.88 4.44 -7.31
C LEU A 188 2.54 3.74 -7.12
N PHE A 189 1.84 4.03 -6.03
CA PHE A 189 0.49 3.54 -5.79
C PHE A 189 -0.53 4.63 -6.10
N VAL A 190 -1.45 4.33 -7.02
CA VAL A 190 -2.49 5.26 -7.48
C VAL A 190 -3.86 4.64 -7.28
N PRO A 191 -4.41 4.64 -6.05
CA PRO A 191 -5.77 4.19 -5.82
C PRO A 191 -6.78 5.19 -6.40
N GLY A 192 -8.01 4.72 -6.65
CA GLY A 192 -9.09 5.58 -7.15
C GLY A 192 -9.23 5.62 -8.67
N VAL A 193 -8.15 5.51 -9.43
CA VAL A 193 -8.23 5.48 -10.90
C VAL A 193 -8.86 4.17 -11.38
N ILE A 194 -9.91 4.28 -12.24
CA ILE A 194 -10.61 3.12 -12.79
C ILE A 194 -10.57 3.07 -14.32
N ALA A 195 -10.45 4.22 -14.99
CA ALA A 195 -10.47 4.30 -16.44
C ALA A 195 -9.18 3.73 -17.05
N GLU A 196 -9.34 2.82 -17.99
CA GLU A 196 -8.26 2.06 -18.59
C GLU A 196 -7.23 2.93 -19.31
N ASP A 197 -7.69 3.94 -20.04
CA ASP A 197 -6.85 4.89 -20.78
C ASP A 197 -5.99 5.75 -19.82
N LEU A 198 -6.53 6.16 -18.67
CA LEU A 198 -5.78 6.88 -17.65
C LEU A 198 -4.74 5.97 -16.97
N ILE A 199 -5.10 4.70 -16.68
CA ILE A 199 -4.16 3.70 -16.16
C ILE A 199 -3.02 3.49 -17.14
N ALA A 200 -3.31 3.34 -18.44
CA ALA A 200 -2.29 3.19 -19.48
C ALA A 200 -1.31 4.37 -19.49
N ARG A 201 -1.82 5.61 -19.43
CA ARG A 201 -1.00 6.84 -19.38
C ARG A 201 -0.12 6.91 -18.13
N LEU A 202 -0.68 6.52 -16.97
CA LEU A 202 0.09 6.46 -15.71
C LEU A 202 1.24 5.45 -15.82
N VAL A 203 0.98 4.25 -16.35
CA VAL A 203 2.00 3.21 -16.52
C VAL A 203 3.08 3.62 -17.53
N GLU A 204 2.69 4.23 -18.65
CA GLU A 204 3.61 4.68 -19.69
C GLU A 204 4.53 5.81 -19.16
N GLY A 205 3.96 6.81 -18.47
CA GLY A 205 4.67 8.02 -18.04
C GLY A 205 5.40 7.91 -16.71
N SER A 206 5.10 6.90 -15.86
CA SER A 206 5.70 6.77 -14.54
C SER A 206 7.14 6.24 -14.62
N PRO A 207 8.11 6.85 -13.93
CA PRO A 207 9.45 6.28 -13.75
C PRO A 207 9.44 5.05 -12.85
N LEU A 208 8.38 4.89 -12.03
CA LEU A 208 8.25 3.84 -11.02
C LEU A 208 7.28 2.74 -11.49
N PRO A 209 7.44 1.48 -11.02
CA PRO A 209 6.43 0.44 -11.14
C PRO A 209 5.09 0.91 -10.56
N VAL A 210 4.00 0.81 -11.34
CA VAL A 210 2.68 1.30 -10.92
C VAL A 210 1.90 0.21 -10.21
N ASN A 211 1.30 0.58 -9.08
CA ASN A 211 0.35 -0.21 -8.30
C ASN A 211 -1.07 0.36 -8.47
N ILE A 212 -2.02 -0.48 -8.83
CA ILE A 212 -3.45 -0.14 -8.95
C ILE A 212 -4.23 -0.86 -7.84
N MET A 213 -5.27 -0.21 -7.30
CA MET A 213 -6.17 -0.80 -6.33
C MET A 213 -7.41 -1.36 -7.01
N VAL A 214 -7.79 -2.59 -6.67
CA VAL A 214 -9.05 -3.20 -7.15
C VAL A 214 -10.24 -2.47 -6.55
N MET A 215 -11.08 -1.93 -7.44
CA MET A 215 -12.33 -1.25 -7.13
C MET A 215 -13.36 -1.57 -8.22
N THR A 216 -14.63 -1.28 -7.97
CA THR A 216 -15.66 -1.39 -9.02
C THR A 216 -15.30 -0.52 -10.23
N GLY A 217 -15.27 -1.11 -11.40
CA GLY A 217 -14.92 -0.45 -12.66
C GLY A 217 -13.43 -0.54 -13.07
N VAL A 218 -12.55 -1.00 -12.19
CA VAL A 218 -11.15 -1.26 -12.56
C VAL A 218 -11.07 -2.49 -13.47
N PRO A 219 -10.25 -2.46 -14.55
CA PRO A 219 -10.03 -3.62 -15.41
C PRO A 219 -9.55 -4.86 -14.63
N ASP A 220 -9.82 -6.02 -15.18
CA ASP A 220 -9.37 -7.28 -14.58
C ASP A 220 -7.84 -7.43 -14.58
N ARG A 221 -7.36 -8.45 -13.85
CA ARG A 221 -5.93 -8.72 -13.70
C ARG A 221 -5.21 -8.90 -15.04
N ALA A 222 -5.83 -9.59 -16.00
CA ALA A 222 -5.20 -9.86 -17.30
C ALA A 222 -5.05 -8.55 -18.09
N ARG A 223 -6.06 -7.69 -18.04
CA ARG A 223 -6.01 -6.40 -18.69
C ARG A 223 -5.02 -5.44 -18.03
N LEU A 224 -5.00 -5.38 -16.69
CA LEU A 224 -3.99 -4.60 -15.95
C LEU A 224 -2.56 -5.05 -16.27
N ALA A 225 -2.33 -6.37 -16.39
CA ALA A 225 -1.04 -6.90 -16.83
C ALA A 225 -0.69 -6.44 -18.25
N ALA A 226 -1.64 -6.50 -19.19
CA ALA A 226 -1.44 -6.05 -20.57
C ALA A 226 -1.12 -4.55 -20.66
N LEU A 227 -1.65 -3.74 -19.74
CA LEU A 227 -1.33 -2.32 -19.60
C LEU A 227 0.05 -2.05 -18.97
N GLY A 228 0.74 -3.09 -18.45
CA GLY A 228 2.05 -2.95 -17.83
C GLY A 228 2.02 -2.63 -16.33
N VAL A 229 0.88 -2.78 -15.65
CA VAL A 229 0.78 -2.64 -14.18
C VAL A 229 1.72 -3.65 -13.52
N ALA A 230 2.42 -3.23 -12.46
CA ALA A 230 3.41 -4.05 -11.76
C ALA A 230 2.91 -4.61 -10.41
N ARG A 231 1.87 -4.01 -9.84
CA ARG A 231 1.25 -4.45 -8.58
C ARG A 231 -0.25 -4.18 -8.60
N ILE A 232 -1.00 -5.11 -8.02
CA ILE A 232 -2.45 -5.00 -7.81
C ILE A 232 -2.72 -5.21 -6.32
N SER A 233 -3.30 -4.22 -5.67
CA SER A 233 -3.70 -4.27 -4.26
C SER A 233 -5.22 -4.35 -4.13
N HIS A 234 -5.73 -5.14 -3.18
CA HIS A 234 -7.17 -5.33 -2.98
C HIS A 234 -7.77 -4.40 -1.90
N GLY A 235 -6.92 -3.65 -1.19
CA GLY A 235 -7.36 -2.67 -0.17
C GLY A 235 -8.27 -3.30 0.89
N ALA A 236 -9.38 -2.65 1.18
CA ALA A 236 -10.37 -3.10 2.17
C ALA A 236 -11.29 -4.23 1.67
N GLY A 237 -11.24 -4.57 0.37
CA GLY A 237 -12.14 -5.57 -0.23
C GLY A 237 -12.17 -6.92 0.49
N PRO A 238 -11.02 -7.54 0.78
CA PRO A 238 -10.95 -8.83 1.48
C PRO A 238 -11.62 -8.81 2.85
N TYR A 239 -11.37 -7.79 3.66
CA TYR A 239 -11.98 -7.63 4.97
C TYR A 239 -13.50 -7.46 4.86
N ARG A 240 -13.96 -6.56 3.98
CA ARG A 240 -15.39 -6.32 3.77
C ARG A 240 -16.11 -7.59 3.33
N GLY A 241 -15.51 -8.37 2.42
CA GLY A 241 -16.06 -9.66 1.98
C GLY A 241 -16.14 -10.68 3.12
N ALA A 242 -15.10 -10.79 3.94
CA ALA A 242 -15.08 -11.68 5.10
C ALA A 242 -16.13 -11.29 6.15
N MET A 243 -16.28 -9.99 6.45
CA MET A 243 -17.29 -9.50 7.39
C MET A 243 -18.72 -9.66 6.85
N GLN A 244 -18.93 -9.50 5.55
CA GLN A 244 -20.23 -9.77 4.94
C GLN A 244 -20.59 -11.26 5.05
N TRP A 245 -19.66 -12.16 4.70
CA TRP A 245 -19.88 -13.60 4.86
C TRP A 245 -20.20 -13.97 6.33
N LEU A 246 -19.42 -13.44 7.27
CA LEU A 246 -19.65 -13.69 8.70
C LEU A 246 -21.04 -13.25 9.16
N LYS A 247 -21.46 -12.05 8.71
CA LYS A 247 -22.79 -11.52 9.01
C LYS A 247 -23.92 -12.43 8.48
N ASP A 248 -23.78 -12.91 7.25
CA ASP A 248 -24.80 -13.73 6.62
C ASP A 248 -24.85 -15.14 7.25
N ALA A 249 -23.70 -15.73 7.55
CA ALA A 249 -23.61 -17.00 8.27
C ALA A 249 -24.20 -16.89 9.70
N ALA A 250 -23.90 -15.81 10.42
CA ALA A 250 -24.47 -15.58 11.74
C ALA A 250 -25.99 -15.42 11.72
N ARG A 251 -26.52 -14.68 10.74
CA ARG A 251 -27.98 -14.55 10.55
C ARG A 251 -28.64 -15.91 10.30
N ALA A 252 -28.05 -16.72 9.43
CA ALA A 252 -28.58 -18.05 9.14
C ALA A 252 -28.56 -18.98 10.38
N ALA A 253 -27.56 -18.84 11.23
CA ALA A 253 -27.46 -19.64 12.47
C ALA A 253 -28.41 -19.17 13.57
N MET A 254 -28.92 -17.95 13.53
CA MET A 254 -29.84 -17.36 14.51
C MET A 254 -31.31 -17.43 14.07
N ALA A 255 -31.61 -17.85 12.84
CA ALA A 255 -32.97 -18.01 12.28
C ALA A 255 -33.53 -19.39 12.62
#